data_208e1ed9a5f6579cbd5587ffffd7f3db
#
_entry.id   208e1ed9a5f6579cbd5587ffffd7f3db
#
_cell.length_a   1.000
_cell.length_b   1.000
_cell.length_c   1.000
_cell.angle_alpha   90.00
_cell.angle_beta   90.00
_cell.angle_gamma   90.00
#
_symmetry.space_group_name_H-M   'P 1'
#
loop_
_entity.id
_entity.type
_entity.pdbx_description
1 polymer ?
#
loop_
_entity_poly.entity_id
_entity_poly.type
_entity_poly.pdbx_seq_one_letter_code
_entity_poly.pdbx_strand_id
1 'polypeptide(L)' 'MASQVTCECGYVMRGANDDEVVALTREHVRREHPKLADLVTADMIRGWVEVVP' A
#
# COMPACT_ATOMS: atom_id res chain seq x y z
N MET A 1 11.93 -0.53 13.07
CA MET A 1 10.95 -1.35 12.34
C MET A 1 10.20 -0.45 11.37
N ALA A 2 9.89 -0.98 10.21
CA ALA A 2 9.18 -0.23 9.17
C ALA A 2 8.05 -1.09 8.63
N SER A 3 7.08 -0.45 8.00
CA SER A 3 5.98 -1.14 7.33
C SER A 3 6.19 -1.04 5.82
N GLN A 4 5.81 -2.09 5.10
CA GLN A 4 5.90 -2.07 3.64
C GLN A 4 4.76 -2.85 3.02
N VAL A 5 4.45 -2.48 1.78
CA VAL A 5 3.49 -3.20 0.94
C VAL A 5 4.13 -3.40 -0.43
N THR A 6 4.03 -4.61 -0.96
CA THR A 6 4.48 -4.90 -2.33
C THR A 6 3.25 -4.98 -3.22
N CYS A 7 3.16 -4.10 -4.21
CA CYS A 7 2.08 -4.13 -5.18
C CYS A 7 2.27 -5.31 -6.13
N GLU A 8 1.18 -5.82 -6.69
CA GLU A 8 1.21 -6.91 -7.65
C GLU A 8 2.08 -6.60 -8.87
N CYS A 9 2.23 -5.33 -9.19
CA CYS A 9 3.09 -4.90 -10.28
C CYS A 9 4.59 -4.91 -9.92
N GLY A 10 4.92 -5.29 -8.68
CA GLY A 10 6.30 -5.38 -8.22
C GLY A 10 6.82 -4.13 -7.52
N TYR A 11 6.03 -3.06 -7.48
CA TYR A 11 6.43 -1.83 -6.82
C TYR A 11 6.32 -2.00 -5.30
N VAL A 12 7.36 -1.65 -4.57
CA VAL A 12 7.42 -1.76 -3.11
C VAL A 12 7.28 -0.37 -2.48
N MET A 13 6.35 -0.22 -1.55
CA MET A 13 6.14 1.02 -0.82
C MET A 13 6.52 0.80 0.64
N ARG A 14 7.36 1.67 1.19
CA ARG A 14 7.80 1.61 2.57
C ARG A 14 7.46 2.90 3.30
N GLY A 15 7.11 2.76 4.58
CA GLY A 15 6.84 3.88 5.44
C GLY A 15 7.24 3.57 6.87
N ALA A 16 7.22 4.60 7.72
CA ALA A 16 7.59 4.47 9.12
C ALA A 16 6.55 3.70 9.93
N ASN A 17 5.30 3.71 9.47
CA ASN A 17 4.18 3.03 10.14
C ASN A 17 3.13 2.61 9.12
N ASP A 18 2.14 1.87 9.60
CA ASP A 18 1.08 1.32 8.73
C ASP A 18 0.28 2.43 8.03
N ASP A 19 -0.06 3.50 8.76
CA ASP A 19 -0.86 4.58 8.18
C ASP A 19 -0.14 5.24 7.01
N GLU A 20 1.17 5.45 7.14
CA GLU A 20 1.97 6.05 6.09
C GLU A 20 2.01 5.15 4.85
N VAL A 21 2.23 3.85 5.06
CA VAL A 21 2.28 2.87 3.97
C VAL A 21 0.91 2.74 3.29
N VAL A 22 -0.16 2.75 4.07
CA VAL A 22 -1.52 2.69 3.50
C VAL A 22 -1.77 3.90 2.61
N ALA A 23 -1.39 5.09 3.07
CA ALA A 23 -1.55 6.32 2.28
C ALA A 23 -0.75 6.25 0.98
N LEU A 24 0.50 5.79 1.05
CA LEU A 24 1.35 5.62 -0.14
C LEU A 24 0.76 4.62 -1.11
N THR A 25 0.26 3.51 -0.61
CA THR A 25 -0.33 2.47 -1.45
C THR A 25 -1.59 2.96 -2.16
N ARG A 26 -2.45 3.69 -1.44
CA ARG A 26 -3.65 4.26 -2.05
C ARG A 26 -3.29 5.24 -3.16
N GLU A 27 -2.28 6.07 -2.93
CA GLU A 27 -1.79 7.01 -3.93
C GLU A 27 -1.28 6.28 -5.17
N HIS A 28 -0.48 5.22 -4.95
CA HIS A 28 0.06 4.40 -6.03
C HIS A 28 -1.07 3.77 -6.86
N VAL A 29 -2.06 3.16 -6.20
CA VAL A 29 -3.17 2.52 -6.90
C VAL A 29 -3.97 3.54 -7.71
N ARG A 30 -4.21 4.70 -7.14
CA ARG A 30 -4.95 5.75 -7.83
C ARG A 30 -4.22 6.23 -9.08
N ARG A 31 -2.89 6.31 -9.00
CA ARG A 31 -2.07 6.83 -10.10
C ARG A 31 -1.80 5.78 -11.18
N GLU A 32 -1.43 4.56 -10.77
CA GLU A 32 -1.00 3.52 -11.69
C GLU A 32 -2.10 2.53 -12.08
N HIS A 33 -3.09 2.38 -11.21
CA HIS A 33 -4.16 1.41 -11.39
C HIS A 33 -5.52 2.05 -11.11
N PRO A 34 -5.91 3.09 -11.87
CA PRO A 34 -7.12 3.86 -11.54
C PRO A 34 -8.40 3.01 -11.54
N LYS A 35 -8.43 1.94 -12.30
CA LYS A 35 -9.58 1.03 -12.33
C LYS A 35 -9.73 0.25 -11.03
N LEU A 36 -8.63 0.04 -10.32
CA LEU A 36 -8.62 -0.67 -9.05
C LEU A 36 -8.86 0.24 -7.87
N ALA A 37 -8.71 1.55 -8.05
CA ALA A 37 -8.81 2.51 -6.96
C ALA A 37 -10.16 2.43 -6.23
N ASP A 38 -11.24 2.15 -6.96
CA ASP A 38 -12.57 2.04 -6.37
C ASP A 38 -12.80 0.70 -5.66
N LEU A 39 -11.99 -0.31 -5.99
CA LEU A 39 -12.13 -1.67 -5.46
C LEU A 39 -11.21 -1.91 -4.26
N VAL A 40 -10.12 -1.16 -4.17
CA VAL A 40 -9.12 -1.33 -3.12
C VAL A 40 -9.40 -0.35 -1.99
N THR A 41 -9.75 -0.87 -0.82
CA THR A 41 -10.03 -0.05 0.36
C THR A 41 -8.81 0.03 1.26
N ALA A 42 -8.81 1.00 2.18
CA ALA A 42 -7.75 1.11 3.18
C ALA A 42 -7.65 -0.15 4.03
N ASP A 43 -8.78 -0.77 4.36
CA ASP A 43 -8.80 -1.99 5.16
C ASP A 43 -8.12 -3.14 4.42
N MET A 44 -8.34 -3.25 3.11
CA MET A 44 -7.68 -4.26 2.30
C MET A 44 -6.16 -4.06 2.32
N ILE A 45 -5.73 -2.82 2.14
CA ILE A 45 -4.30 -2.49 2.14
C ILE A 45 -3.67 -2.80 3.49
N ARG A 46 -4.37 -2.53 4.60
CA ARG A 46 -3.88 -2.85 5.93
C ARG A 46 -3.59 -4.34 6.08
N GLY A 47 -4.40 -5.19 5.43
CA GLY A 47 -4.16 -6.63 5.40
C GLY A 47 -2.92 -7.04 4.61
N TRP A 48 -2.42 -6.16 3.75
CA TRP A 48 -1.23 -6.42 2.94
C TRP A 48 0.06 -5.91 3.57
N VAL A 49 -0.05 -5.09 4.61
CA VAL A 49 1.12 -4.48 5.24
C VAL A 49 1.97 -5.54 5.94
N GLU A 50 3.28 -5.48 5.69
CA GLU A 50 4.27 -6.32 6.36
C GLU A 50 5.14 -5.43 7.23
N VAL A 51 5.41 -5.88 8.44
CA VAL A 51 6.34 -5.19 9.33
C VAL A 51 7.73 -5.79 9.09
N VAL A 52 8.68 -4.93 8.75
CA VAL A 52 10.05 -5.36 8.44
C VAL A 52 11.03 -4.65 9.37
N PRO A 53 12.18 -5.29 9.68
CA PRO A 53 13.22 -4.67 10.52
C PRO A 53 13.78 -3.39 9.91
#